data_9d94dff96eca335dcd40cc9fb5bd3fdd
#
_entry.id   9d94dff96eca335dcd40cc9fb5bd3fdd
#
_cell.length_a   1.000
_cell.length_b   1.000
_cell.length_c   1.000
_cell.angle_alpha   90.00
_cell.angle_beta   90.00
_cell.angle_gamma   90.00
#
_symmetry.space_group_name_H-M   'P 1'
#
loop_
_entity.id
_entity.type
_entity.pdbx_description
1 polymer ?
#
loop_
_entity_poly.entity_id
_entity_poly.type
_entity_poly.pdbx_seq_one_letter_code
_entity_poly.pdbx_strand_id
1 'polypeptide(L)'
;MPVVALAFIGIVVLVIVVSGSSSPSTGYDVSYPQCSGSYPADPLFGIVGVNGGLASNANSCLSGELRWVRDAPGQKRPEQPPLSLYIDTGNPGARHVADWPTVGTAPAYGACNGLLTNSCSFIYGEQRAAHAYGLVAALDPVAAKIAPWWLDVELTLSWAGTYQLNIAAVQGFIAGLHNAGATGPIGIYSTSAQWKDIEGLTGQTTPTAFNGQLPDWVAGTDATLTQAHQNCTNGGFTGVAPTLAQYRIGQLDADLRCTGTPGPSP
;
A
#
# COMPACT_ATOMS: atom_id res chain seq x y z
N MET A 1 60.70 34.47 53.83
CA MET A 1 59.34 34.65 53.16
C MET A 1 59.15 33.43 52.30
N PRO A 2 58.18 32.53 52.58
CA PRO A 2 57.90 31.37 51.72
C PRO A 2 56.96 31.77 50.60
N VAL A 3 57.31 31.38 49.37
CA VAL A 3 56.48 31.53 48.18
C VAL A 3 55.59 30.36 48.12
N VAL A 4 54.24 30.60 48.18
CA VAL A 4 53.25 29.60 48.00
C VAL A 4 52.89 29.52 46.51
N ALA A 5 53.20 28.38 45.90
CA ALA A 5 52.80 28.09 44.53
C ALA A 5 51.39 27.51 44.53
N LEU A 6 50.39 28.21 43.93
CA LEU A 6 49.04 27.75 43.66
C LEU A 6 49.01 26.92 42.35
N ALA A 7 48.77 25.63 42.50
CA ALA A 7 48.56 24.77 41.35
C ALA A 7 47.07 24.87 40.94
N PHE A 8 46.80 25.37 39.71
CA PHE A 8 45.47 25.32 39.09
C PHE A 8 45.24 23.93 38.49
N ILE A 9 44.33 23.17 39.06
CA ILE A 9 43.85 21.92 38.46
C ILE A 9 42.74 22.30 37.48
N GLY A 10 43.04 22.26 36.18
CA GLY A 10 42.05 22.43 35.13
C GLY A 10 41.19 21.17 35.02
N ILE A 11 39.90 21.30 35.33
CA ILE A 11 38.92 20.24 35.09
C ILE A 11 38.55 20.27 33.61
N VAL A 12 38.98 19.28 32.82
CA VAL A 12 38.55 19.07 31.46
C VAL A 12 37.19 18.37 31.55
N VAL A 13 36.11 19.10 31.27
CA VAL A 13 34.76 18.52 31.10
C VAL A 13 34.68 17.93 29.69
N LEU A 14 34.74 16.61 29.60
CA LEU A 14 34.52 15.89 28.36
C LEU A 14 32.98 15.89 28.08
N VAL A 15 32.50 16.76 27.20
CA VAL A 15 31.11 16.73 26.70
C VAL A 15 31.01 15.60 25.71
N ILE A 16 30.48 14.45 26.16
CA ILE A 16 30.11 13.37 25.26
C ILE A 16 28.82 13.80 24.58
N VAL A 17 28.90 14.29 23.34
CA VAL A 17 27.75 14.46 22.47
C VAL A 17 27.30 13.06 22.03
N VAL A 18 26.35 12.49 22.74
CA VAL A 18 25.62 11.30 22.28
C VAL A 18 24.76 11.75 21.11
N SER A 19 25.26 11.60 19.89
CA SER A 19 24.47 11.68 18.68
C SER A 19 23.51 10.49 18.73
N GLY A 20 22.36 10.69 19.33
CA GLY A 20 21.26 9.74 19.25
C GLY A 20 20.83 9.67 17.78
N SER A 21 21.27 8.66 17.04
CA SER A 21 20.62 8.29 15.81
C SER A 21 19.20 7.86 16.20
N SER A 22 18.23 8.75 16.02
CA SER A 22 16.83 8.38 16.12
C SER A 22 16.60 7.24 15.13
N SER A 23 16.15 6.09 15.63
CA SER A 23 15.75 5.01 14.75
C SER A 23 14.67 5.51 13.81
N PRO A 24 14.70 5.16 12.51
CA PRO A 24 13.62 5.54 11.59
C PRO A 24 12.29 5.09 12.17
N SER A 25 11.30 5.98 12.15
CA SER A 25 9.96 5.74 12.71
C SER A 25 8.86 5.86 11.67
N THR A 26 9.20 6.25 10.45
CA THR A 26 8.27 6.58 9.37
C THR A 26 8.42 5.62 8.22
N GLY A 27 7.31 5.03 7.78
CA GLY A 27 7.20 4.37 6.48
C GLY A 27 6.95 5.38 5.39
N TYR A 28 7.15 4.96 4.14
CA TYR A 28 6.83 5.77 2.97
C TYR A 28 6.29 4.89 1.86
N ASP A 29 5.37 5.44 1.08
CA ASP A 29 5.01 4.86 -0.21
C ASP A 29 5.59 5.66 -1.37
N VAL A 30 5.98 4.94 -2.43
CA VAL A 30 6.57 5.50 -3.64
C VAL A 30 6.05 4.78 -4.86
N SER A 31 5.97 5.51 -5.98
CA SER A 31 5.65 4.93 -7.28
C SER A 31 6.17 5.80 -8.42
N TYR A 32 5.65 5.61 -9.64
CA TYR A 32 6.06 6.31 -10.85
C TYR A 32 6.24 7.84 -10.72
N PRO A 33 5.52 8.62 -9.87
CA PRO A 33 5.80 10.04 -9.73
C PRO A 33 7.19 10.34 -9.15
N GLN A 34 7.75 9.43 -8.36
CA GLN A 34 9.09 9.56 -7.78
C GLN A 34 10.22 9.10 -8.70
N CYS A 35 9.93 8.65 -9.93
CA CYS A 35 10.91 8.14 -10.90
C CYS A 35 12.10 9.08 -11.16
N SER A 36 11.85 10.37 -11.22
CA SER A 36 12.88 11.38 -11.52
C SER A 36 13.45 12.05 -10.27
N GLY A 37 12.99 11.65 -9.10
CA GLY A 37 13.34 12.24 -7.80
C GLY A 37 14.28 11.36 -6.97
N SER A 38 14.51 11.80 -5.74
CA SER A 38 15.19 10.99 -4.73
C SER A 38 14.14 10.28 -3.89
N TYR A 39 14.35 9.00 -3.64
CA TYR A 39 13.53 8.27 -2.68
C TYR A 39 13.79 8.75 -1.25
N PRO A 40 12.80 8.60 -0.34
CA PRO A 40 12.99 8.94 1.07
C PRO A 40 14.22 8.24 1.66
N ALA A 41 15.02 8.99 2.43
CA ALA A 41 16.16 8.44 3.12
C ALA A 41 15.71 7.66 4.37
N ASP A 42 16.37 6.55 4.66
CA ASP A 42 16.24 5.78 5.89
C ASP A 42 14.77 5.44 6.29
N PRO A 43 13.92 4.91 5.41
CA PRO A 43 12.56 4.55 5.75
C PRO A 43 12.53 3.40 6.77
N LEU A 44 11.56 3.43 7.67
CA LEU A 44 11.29 2.31 8.57
C LEU A 44 10.82 1.09 7.77
N PHE A 45 9.91 1.31 6.83
CA PHE A 45 9.43 0.36 5.83
C PHE A 45 9.04 1.12 4.56
N GLY A 46 8.87 0.41 3.47
CA GLY A 46 8.44 1.00 2.21
C GLY A 46 7.30 0.23 1.57
N ILE A 47 6.46 0.97 0.85
CA ILE A 47 5.39 0.46 0.02
C ILE A 47 5.66 0.91 -1.41
N VAL A 48 5.55 0.01 -2.39
CA VAL A 48 5.90 0.30 -3.78
C VAL A 48 4.68 0.12 -4.69
N GLY A 49 4.37 1.17 -5.45
CA GLY A 49 3.34 1.12 -6.49
C GLY A 49 3.81 0.36 -7.72
N VAL A 50 3.08 -0.68 -8.10
CA VAL A 50 3.48 -1.61 -9.15
C VAL A 50 3.12 -1.09 -10.54
N ASN A 51 2.01 -0.39 -10.66
CA ASN A 51 1.55 0.19 -11.91
C ASN A 51 1.65 1.72 -11.91
N GLY A 52 1.40 2.34 -13.05
CA GLY A 52 1.69 3.76 -13.29
C GLY A 52 0.44 4.62 -13.37
N GLY A 53 -0.33 4.72 -12.29
CA GLY A 53 -1.51 5.57 -12.16
C GLY A 53 -2.80 5.00 -12.75
N LEU A 54 -2.74 3.85 -13.41
CA LEU A 54 -3.90 3.08 -13.89
C LEU A 54 -3.58 1.59 -13.84
N ALA A 55 -4.59 0.76 -13.64
CA ALA A 55 -4.46 -0.70 -13.58
C ALA A 55 -3.79 -1.33 -14.82
N SER A 56 -3.83 -0.66 -15.96
CA SER A 56 -3.23 -1.11 -17.23
C SER A 56 -1.81 -0.60 -17.47
N ASN A 57 -1.32 0.38 -16.72
CA ASN A 57 -0.03 1.03 -16.98
C ASN A 57 1.08 0.35 -16.16
N ALA A 58 2.26 0.22 -16.75
CA ALA A 58 3.43 -0.24 -16.03
C ALA A 58 4.14 0.95 -15.33
N ASN A 59 4.66 0.72 -14.12
CA ASN A 59 5.57 1.65 -13.48
C ASN A 59 7.00 1.44 -14.02
N SER A 60 7.51 2.41 -14.76
CA SER A 60 8.83 2.34 -15.38
C SER A 60 10.00 2.31 -14.38
N CYS A 61 9.74 2.69 -13.13
CA CYS A 61 10.73 2.76 -12.05
C CYS A 61 10.69 1.59 -11.08
N LEU A 62 9.75 0.67 -11.24
CA LEU A 62 9.49 -0.44 -10.31
C LEU A 62 10.78 -1.14 -9.83
N SER A 63 11.74 -1.39 -10.73
CA SER A 63 13.01 -2.02 -10.39
C SER A 63 13.86 -1.19 -9.41
N GLY A 64 13.88 0.14 -9.57
CA GLY A 64 14.58 1.07 -8.68
C GLY A 64 13.92 1.15 -7.30
N GLU A 65 12.60 1.22 -7.28
CA GLU A 65 11.79 1.32 -6.08
C GLU A 65 11.86 0.04 -5.24
N LEU A 66 11.81 -1.13 -5.88
CA LEU A 66 12.02 -2.41 -5.19
C LEU A 66 13.42 -2.52 -4.58
N ARG A 67 14.46 -1.99 -5.24
CA ARG A 67 15.80 -1.94 -4.64
C ARG A 67 15.82 -1.00 -3.43
N TRP A 68 15.25 0.20 -3.57
CA TRP A 68 15.20 1.17 -2.49
C TRP A 68 14.57 0.57 -1.23
N VAL A 69 13.42 -0.07 -1.32
CA VAL A 69 12.76 -0.62 -0.15
C VAL A 69 13.49 -1.82 0.45
N ARG A 70 14.12 -2.67 -0.36
CA ARG A 70 14.94 -3.80 0.14
C ARG A 70 16.15 -3.33 0.94
N ASP A 71 16.73 -2.20 0.56
CA ASP A 71 17.89 -1.61 1.23
C ASP A 71 17.48 -0.75 2.44
N ALA A 72 16.20 -0.56 2.69
CA ALA A 72 15.68 0.23 3.79
C ALA A 72 16.18 -0.31 5.15
N PRO A 73 16.63 0.55 6.06
CA PRO A 73 17.14 0.13 7.38
C PRO A 73 16.12 -0.68 8.18
N GLY A 74 14.83 -0.36 8.04
CA GLY A 74 13.74 -1.07 8.69
C GLY A 74 13.62 -2.53 8.25
N GLN A 75 13.92 -2.85 7.00
CA GLN A 75 13.84 -4.22 6.47
C GLN A 75 14.85 -5.19 7.10
N LYS A 76 15.84 -4.68 7.80
CA LYS A 76 16.86 -5.49 8.50
C LYS A 76 16.46 -5.84 9.94
N ARG A 77 15.28 -5.42 10.38
CA ARG A 77 14.78 -5.65 11.75
C ARG A 77 13.67 -6.68 11.72
N PRO A 78 13.74 -7.73 12.55
CA PRO A 78 12.71 -8.80 12.57
C PRO A 78 11.29 -8.31 12.90
N GLU A 79 11.19 -7.22 13.68
CA GLU A 79 9.92 -6.61 14.09
C GLU A 79 9.31 -5.67 13.06
N GLN A 80 10.00 -5.41 11.95
CA GLN A 80 9.49 -4.51 10.91
C GLN A 80 8.51 -5.23 9.98
N PRO A 81 7.48 -4.51 9.50
CA PRO A 81 6.65 -5.05 8.44
C PRO A 81 7.51 -5.32 7.21
N PRO A 82 7.27 -6.41 6.48
CA PRO A 82 7.91 -6.63 5.20
C PRO A 82 7.58 -5.47 4.26
N LEU A 83 8.40 -5.32 3.19
CA LEU A 83 8.01 -4.42 2.10
C LEU A 83 6.59 -4.76 1.66
N SER A 84 5.83 -3.75 1.29
CA SER A 84 4.48 -3.91 0.76
C SER A 84 4.41 -3.42 -0.67
N LEU A 85 3.40 -3.89 -1.39
CA LEU A 85 3.14 -3.55 -2.78
C LEU A 85 1.73 -2.97 -2.89
N TYR A 86 1.51 -2.01 -3.79
CA TYR A 86 0.16 -1.60 -4.12
C TYR A 86 -0.07 -1.56 -5.62
N ILE A 87 -1.33 -1.72 -6.02
CA ILE A 87 -1.77 -1.63 -7.40
C ILE A 87 -2.93 -0.66 -7.50
N ASP A 88 -2.86 0.28 -8.45
CA ASP A 88 -4.01 1.05 -8.87
C ASP A 88 -5.05 0.10 -9.43
N THR A 89 -6.27 0.16 -8.94
CA THR A 89 -7.35 -0.71 -9.39
C THR A 89 -8.32 0.05 -10.30
N GLY A 90 -9.46 -0.51 -10.58
CA GLY A 90 -10.49 0.17 -11.36
C GLY A 90 -11.43 -0.79 -12.06
N ASN A 91 -12.49 -0.22 -12.63
CA ASN A 91 -13.47 -0.92 -13.45
C ASN A 91 -13.93 0.00 -14.59
N PRO A 92 -13.07 0.29 -15.58
CA PRO A 92 -13.33 1.33 -16.59
C PRO A 92 -14.43 0.95 -17.59
N GLY A 93 -14.71 -0.34 -17.78
CA GLY A 93 -15.62 -0.82 -18.81
C GLY A 93 -15.03 -0.81 -20.23
N ALA A 94 -15.66 -1.52 -21.12
CA ALA A 94 -15.18 -1.81 -22.49
C ALA A 94 -14.88 -0.57 -23.37
N ARG A 95 -15.48 0.57 -23.05
CA ARG A 95 -15.31 1.78 -23.87
C ARG A 95 -14.06 2.59 -23.55
N HIS A 96 -13.37 2.25 -22.47
CA HIS A 96 -12.31 3.08 -21.92
C HIS A 96 -10.93 2.42 -21.92
N VAL A 97 -10.84 1.10 -22.16
CA VAL A 97 -9.57 0.37 -22.20
C VAL A 97 -9.57 -0.69 -23.31
N ALA A 98 -8.43 -0.81 -23.98
CA ALA A 98 -8.26 -1.75 -25.09
C ALA A 98 -8.21 -3.21 -24.64
N ASP A 99 -7.81 -3.45 -23.39
CA ASP A 99 -7.65 -4.77 -22.78
C ASP A 99 -8.83 -5.19 -21.91
N TRP A 100 -10.03 -4.63 -22.20
CA TRP A 100 -11.27 -5.12 -21.59
C TRP A 100 -11.57 -6.56 -22.05
N PRO A 101 -11.90 -7.47 -21.12
CA PRO A 101 -12.13 -8.87 -21.46
C PRO A 101 -13.38 -9.04 -22.33
N THR A 102 -13.25 -9.82 -23.40
CA THR A 102 -14.36 -10.14 -24.32
C THR A 102 -14.87 -11.57 -24.15
N VAL A 103 -14.11 -12.41 -23.46
CA VAL A 103 -14.40 -13.82 -23.19
C VAL A 103 -13.87 -14.20 -21.81
N GLY A 104 -14.31 -15.34 -21.30
CA GLY A 104 -13.89 -15.93 -20.04
C GLY A 104 -15.07 -16.27 -19.15
N THR A 105 -14.81 -16.91 -18.02
CA THR A 105 -15.85 -17.30 -17.05
C THR A 105 -15.39 -16.90 -15.64
N ALA A 106 -16.18 -16.05 -15.01
CA ALA A 106 -16.00 -15.69 -13.60
C ALA A 106 -16.76 -16.70 -12.72
N PRO A 107 -16.13 -17.31 -11.69
CA PRO A 107 -16.75 -18.40 -10.92
C PRO A 107 -18.12 -18.03 -10.33
N ALA A 108 -18.26 -16.82 -9.79
CA ALA A 108 -19.50 -16.35 -9.16
C ALA A 108 -20.49 -15.69 -10.13
N TYR A 109 -20.06 -15.35 -11.36
CA TYR A 109 -20.82 -14.47 -12.26
C TYR A 109 -21.09 -15.04 -13.64
N GLY A 110 -20.52 -16.21 -13.97
CA GLY A 110 -20.68 -16.85 -15.28
C GLY A 110 -19.85 -16.25 -16.40
N ALA A 111 -20.31 -16.37 -17.65
CA ALA A 111 -19.55 -15.99 -18.84
C ALA A 111 -19.48 -14.48 -19.06
N CYS A 112 -18.30 -13.97 -19.41
CA CYS A 112 -18.08 -12.64 -19.94
C CYS A 112 -18.37 -12.63 -21.44
N ASN A 113 -19.04 -11.57 -21.91
CA ASN A 113 -19.44 -11.39 -23.31
C ASN A 113 -18.94 -10.06 -23.90
N GLY A 114 -17.95 -9.43 -23.28
CA GLY A 114 -17.40 -8.14 -23.71
C GLY A 114 -18.18 -6.91 -23.23
N LEU A 115 -19.38 -7.09 -22.67
CA LEU A 115 -20.17 -6.01 -22.13
C LEU A 115 -19.74 -5.67 -20.69
N LEU A 116 -20.17 -4.51 -20.20
CA LEU A 116 -19.98 -4.14 -18.80
C LEU A 116 -20.93 -4.94 -17.92
N THR A 117 -20.47 -6.08 -17.44
CA THR A 117 -21.17 -7.03 -16.57
C THR A 117 -20.30 -7.41 -15.39
N ASN A 118 -20.90 -7.99 -14.35
CA ASN A 118 -20.13 -8.47 -13.19
C ASN A 118 -19.06 -9.50 -13.62
N SER A 119 -19.37 -10.38 -14.57
CA SER A 119 -18.43 -11.36 -15.11
C SER A 119 -17.23 -10.70 -15.75
N CYS A 120 -17.45 -9.71 -16.64
CA CYS A 120 -16.34 -9.02 -17.32
C CYS A 120 -15.57 -8.12 -16.37
N SER A 121 -16.23 -7.45 -15.42
CA SER A 121 -15.59 -6.66 -14.37
C SER A 121 -14.65 -7.52 -13.49
N PHE A 122 -15.13 -8.70 -13.06
CA PHE A 122 -14.32 -9.66 -12.32
C PHE A 122 -13.08 -10.09 -13.13
N ILE A 123 -13.27 -10.52 -14.38
CA ILE A 123 -12.17 -11.00 -15.24
C ILE A 123 -11.18 -9.87 -15.53
N TYR A 124 -11.65 -8.63 -15.70
CA TYR A 124 -10.77 -7.47 -15.83
C TYR A 124 -9.86 -7.34 -14.60
N GLY A 125 -10.43 -7.33 -13.41
CA GLY A 125 -9.64 -7.27 -12.16
C GLY A 125 -8.65 -8.43 -12.03
N GLU A 126 -9.09 -9.66 -12.30
CA GLU A 126 -8.25 -10.85 -12.26
C GLU A 126 -7.05 -10.74 -13.20
N GLN A 127 -7.26 -10.32 -14.45
CA GLN A 127 -6.20 -10.17 -15.44
C GLN A 127 -5.23 -9.04 -15.08
N ARG A 128 -5.73 -7.89 -14.57
CA ARG A 128 -4.86 -6.76 -14.17
C ARG A 128 -4.01 -7.13 -12.95
N ALA A 129 -4.58 -7.80 -11.97
CA ALA A 129 -3.86 -8.27 -10.81
C ALA A 129 -2.78 -9.30 -11.16
N ALA A 130 -3.11 -10.28 -12.00
CA ALA A 130 -2.13 -11.26 -12.49
C ALA A 130 -0.99 -10.60 -13.28
N HIS A 131 -1.29 -9.57 -14.08
CA HIS A 131 -0.29 -8.79 -14.78
C HIS A 131 0.64 -8.06 -13.81
N ALA A 132 0.08 -7.33 -12.82
CA ALA A 132 0.85 -6.62 -11.81
C ALA A 132 1.75 -7.58 -11.00
N TYR A 133 1.20 -8.74 -10.59
CA TYR A 133 2.00 -9.80 -9.95
C TYR A 133 3.18 -10.22 -10.83
N GLY A 134 2.95 -10.45 -12.11
CA GLY A 134 3.98 -10.84 -13.07
C GLY A 134 5.11 -9.80 -13.21
N LEU A 135 4.79 -8.51 -13.18
CA LEU A 135 5.79 -7.43 -13.21
C LEU A 135 6.73 -7.50 -12.00
N VAL A 136 6.17 -7.70 -10.80
CA VAL A 136 6.98 -7.85 -9.57
C VAL A 136 7.75 -9.16 -9.59
N ALA A 137 7.11 -10.28 -9.94
CA ALA A 137 7.73 -11.61 -9.94
C ALA A 137 8.93 -11.72 -10.88
N ALA A 138 8.93 -10.96 -11.98
CA ALA A 138 10.08 -10.86 -12.89
C ALA A 138 11.31 -10.18 -12.27
N LEU A 139 11.12 -9.35 -11.24
CA LEU A 139 12.17 -8.58 -10.56
C LEU A 139 12.49 -9.13 -9.18
N ASP A 140 11.47 -9.56 -8.46
CA ASP A 140 11.55 -10.10 -7.09
C ASP A 140 10.42 -11.12 -6.84
N PRO A 141 10.63 -12.38 -7.21
CA PRO A 141 9.61 -13.42 -7.06
C PRO A 141 9.25 -13.71 -5.59
N VAL A 142 10.16 -13.44 -4.66
CA VAL A 142 9.88 -13.58 -3.23
C VAL A 142 8.93 -12.50 -2.76
N ALA A 143 9.22 -11.24 -3.08
CA ALA A 143 8.33 -10.15 -2.74
C ALA A 143 6.94 -10.33 -3.38
N ALA A 144 6.86 -10.68 -4.66
CA ALA A 144 5.58 -10.94 -5.33
C ALA A 144 4.73 -11.95 -4.56
N LYS A 145 5.36 -13.01 -4.04
CA LYS A 145 4.66 -14.10 -3.36
C LYS A 145 4.22 -13.75 -1.94
N ILE A 146 5.10 -13.15 -1.12
CA ILE A 146 4.87 -13.06 0.33
C ILE A 146 4.58 -11.65 0.84
N ALA A 147 4.85 -10.59 0.05
CA ALA A 147 4.57 -9.23 0.49
C ALA A 147 3.06 -9.00 0.65
N PRO A 148 2.66 -8.14 1.59
CA PRO A 148 1.32 -7.57 1.58
C PRO A 148 1.04 -6.83 0.28
N TRP A 149 -0.14 -7.04 -0.29
CA TRP A 149 -0.64 -6.33 -1.46
C TRP A 149 -1.78 -5.41 -1.06
N TRP A 150 -1.73 -4.16 -1.51
CA TRP A 150 -2.77 -3.18 -1.29
C TRP A 150 -3.48 -2.87 -2.60
N LEU A 151 -4.78 -2.92 -2.59
CA LEU A 151 -5.62 -2.52 -3.70
C LEU A 151 -6.00 -1.06 -3.49
N ASP A 152 -5.51 -0.18 -4.35
CA ASP A 152 -5.85 1.23 -4.33
C ASP A 152 -7.25 1.42 -4.93
N VAL A 153 -8.19 1.85 -4.08
CA VAL A 153 -9.59 2.07 -4.42
C VAL A 153 -9.94 3.52 -4.16
N GLU A 154 -9.66 4.36 -5.15
CA GLU A 154 -9.88 5.81 -5.08
C GLU A 154 -10.71 6.35 -6.24
N LEU A 155 -11.44 7.45 -6.00
CA LEU A 155 -12.27 8.12 -7.01
C LEU A 155 -11.47 8.73 -8.17
N THR A 156 -10.17 8.94 -8.00
CA THR A 156 -9.24 9.38 -9.04
C THR A 156 -9.01 8.32 -10.12
N LEU A 157 -9.31 7.06 -9.81
CA LEU A 157 -9.21 5.93 -10.70
C LEU A 157 -10.52 5.76 -11.51
N SER A 158 -10.47 4.92 -12.54
CA SER A 158 -11.61 4.72 -13.43
C SER A 158 -12.58 3.67 -12.88
N TRP A 159 -13.77 4.11 -12.46
CA TRP A 159 -14.82 3.23 -11.94
C TRP A 159 -16.10 3.34 -12.77
N ALA A 160 -16.66 2.21 -13.13
CA ALA A 160 -17.91 2.15 -13.88
C ALA A 160 -19.12 1.98 -12.95
N GLY A 161 -19.93 2.88 -13.01
CA GLY A 161 -21.31 3.12 -12.72
C GLY A 161 -22.11 2.39 -11.64
N THR A 162 -21.87 1.16 -11.24
CA THR A 162 -22.66 0.52 -10.18
C THR A 162 -21.79 -0.23 -9.19
N TYR A 163 -22.20 -0.19 -7.93
CA TYR A 163 -21.49 -0.86 -6.83
C TYR A 163 -21.20 -2.34 -7.10
N GLN A 164 -22.20 -3.08 -7.63
CA GLN A 164 -22.06 -4.52 -7.91
C GLN A 164 -20.97 -4.82 -8.94
N LEU A 165 -20.82 -3.96 -9.95
CA LEU A 165 -19.78 -4.09 -10.96
C LEU A 165 -18.40 -3.81 -10.35
N ASN A 166 -18.29 -2.81 -9.46
CA ASN A 166 -17.06 -2.45 -8.81
C ASN A 166 -16.64 -3.51 -7.78
N ILE A 167 -17.58 -4.00 -6.96
CA ILE A 167 -17.37 -5.16 -6.08
C ILE A 167 -16.82 -6.35 -6.86
N ALA A 168 -17.43 -6.67 -8.01
CA ALA A 168 -16.96 -7.77 -8.84
C ALA A 168 -15.51 -7.53 -9.36
N ALA A 169 -15.17 -6.30 -9.73
CA ALA A 169 -13.81 -5.97 -10.15
C ALA A 169 -12.80 -6.15 -9.00
N VAL A 170 -13.07 -5.63 -7.80
CA VAL A 170 -12.18 -5.79 -6.64
C VAL A 170 -12.05 -7.27 -6.25
N GLN A 171 -13.14 -8.04 -6.29
CA GLN A 171 -13.07 -9.50 -6.11
C GLN A 171 -12.17 -10.17 -7.15
N GLY A 172 -12.22 -9.70 -8.40
CA GLY A 172 -11.33 -10.14 -9.46
C GLY A 172 -9.86 -9.81 -9.16
N PHE A 173 -9.55 -8.60 -8.69
CA PHE A 173 -8.18 -8.25 -8.28
C PHE A 173 -7.66 -9.17 -7.18
N ILE A 174 -8.45 -9.44 -6.16
CA ILE A 174 -8.09 -10.38 -5.08
C ILE A 174 -7.84 -11.78 -5.63
N ALA A 175 -8.76 -12.30 -6.44
CA ALA A 175 -8.64 -13.61 -7.05
C ALA A 175 -7.40 -13.70 -7.97
N GLY A 176 -7.14 -12.66 -8.76
CA GLY A 176 -6.00 -12.60 -9.67
C GLY A 176 -4.66 -12.65 -8.97
N LEU A 177 -4.50 -11.93 -7.85
CA LEU A 177 -3.30 -12.02 -7.02
C LEU A 177 -3.09 -13.44 -6.48
N HIS A 178 -4.13 -14.04 -5.87
CA HIS A 178 -4.05 -15.40 -5.34
C HIS A 178 -3.77 -16.44 -6.43
N ASN A 179 -4.46 -16.37 -7.56
CA ASN A 179 -4.28 -17.28 -8.68
C ASN A 179 -2.88 -17.16 -9.32
N ALA A 180 -2.29 -15.96 -9.30
CA ALA A 180 -0.92 -15.73 -9.74
C ALA A 180 0.13 -16.24 -8.75
N GLY A 181 -0.23 -16.51 -7.49
CA GLY A 181 0.64 -17.09 -6.49
C GLY A 181 0.94 -16.22 -5.27
N ALA A 182 0.27 -15.07 -5.10
CA ALA A 182 0.39 -14.27 -3.89
C ALA A 182 -0.19 -15.04 -2.69
N THR A 183 0.62 -15.14 -1.63
CA THR A 183 0.23 -15.77 -0.35
C THR A 183 0.26 -14.77 0.81
N GLY A 184 0.83 -13.57 0.58
CA GLY A 184 0.78 -12.47 1.53
C GLY A 184 -0.64 -11.92 1.70
N PRO A 185 -0.87 -11.12 2.75
CA PRO A 185 -2.15 -10.47 2.97
C PRO A 185 -2.52 -9.54 1.80
N ILE A 186 -3.81 -9.46 1.51
CA ILE A 186 -4.36 -8.48 0.57
C ILE A 186 -5.26 -7.53 1.35
N GLY A 187 -5.01 -6.23 1.23
CA GLY A 187 -5.77 -5.17 1.89
C GLY A 187 -6.24 -4.10 0.93
N ILE A 188 -6.95 -3.11 1.45
CA ILE A 188 -7.50 -1.99 0.68
C ILE A 188 -6.85 -0.69 1.13
N TYR A 189 -6.38 0.12 0.17
CA TYR A 189 -6.06 1.52 0.37
C TYR A 189 -7.22 2.37 -0.12
N SER A 190 -7.78 3.16 0.77
CA SER A 190 -8.91 4.06 0.48
C SER A 190 -9.17 5.02 1.64
N THR A 191 -10.24 5.80 1.52
CA THR A 191 -10.93 6.43 2.67
C THR A 191 -12.30 5.80 2.85
N SER A 192 -12.88 5.94 4.04
CA SER A 192 -14.25 5.48 4.31
C SER A 192 -15.28 6.08 3.34
N ALA A 193 -15.08 7.34 2.92
CA ALA A 193 -15.96 8.01 1.95
C ALA A 193 -15.81 7.42 0.56
N GLN A 194 -14.59 7.30 0.04
CA GLN A 194 -14.32 6.76 -1.29
C GLN A 194 -14.77 5.29 -1.42
N TRP A 195 -14.46 4.47 -0.41
CA TRP A 195 -14.90 3.08 -0.34
C TRP A 195 -16.42 2.96 -0.44
N LYS A 196 -17.15 3.79 0.32
CA LYS A 196 -18.61 3.84 0.25
C LYS A 196 -19.11 4.31 -1.12
N ASP A 197 -18.49 5.33 -1.70
CA ASP A 197 -18.93 5.90 -2.98
C ASP A 197 -18.63 4.98 -4.17
N ILE A 198 -17.57 4.17 -4.11
CA ILE A 198 -17.18 3.25 -5.17
C ILE A 198 -17.87 1.89 -5.03
N GLU A 199 -17.87 1.33 -3.82
CA GLU A 199 -18.33 -0.04 -3.57
C GLU A 199 -19.74 -0.11 -2.95
N GLY A 200 -20.26 1.01 -2.43
CA GLY A 200 -21.54 1.04 -1.70
C GLY A 200 -21.48 0.29 -0.36
N LEU A 201 -20.28 -0.03 0.14
CA LEU A 201 -20.08 -0.87 1.30
C LEU A 201 -19.71 -0.02 2.54
N THR A 202 -20.09 -0.56 3.70
CA THR A 202 -19.68 -0.07 5.01
C THR A 202 -19.00 -1.22 5.76
N GLY A 203 -18.30 -0.91 6.84
CA GLY A 203 -17.56 -1.90 7.61
C GLY A 203 -18.32 -3.16 8.00
N GLN A 204 -19.66 -3.09 8.13
CA GLN A 204 -20.48 -4.26 8.46
C GLN A 204 -20.77 -5.17 7.27
N THR A 205 -20.79 -4.64 6.06
CA THR A 205 -21.15 -5.37 4.82
C THR A 205 -19.92 -5.89 4.08
N THR A 206 -18.77 -5.25 4.24
CA THR A 206 -17.53 -5.61 3.53
C THR A 206 -17.10 -7.07 3.74
N PRO A 207 -17.06 -7.62 4.95
CA PRO A 207 -16.66 -9.02 5.14
C PRO A 207 -17.53 -10.01 4.39
N THR A 208 -18.84 -9.74 4.26
CA THR A 208 -19.77 -10.59 3.52
C THR A 208 -19.48 -10.51 2.00
N ALA A 209 -19.23 -9.32 1.48
CA ALA A 209 -18.99 -9.13 0.05
C ALA A 209 -17.68 -9.79 -0.42
N PHE A 210 -16.66 -9.83 0.44
CA PHE A 210 -15.33 -10.35 0.09
C PHE A 210 -14.96 -11.65 0.81
N ASN A 211 -15.91 -12.31 1.47
CA ASN A 211 -15.72 -13.58 2.19
C ASN A 211 -14.60 -13.53 3.26
N GLY A 212 -14.37 -12.38 3.84
CA GLY A 212 -13.34 -12.21 4.85
C GLY A 212 -13.07 -10.76 5.20
N GLN A 213 -12.17 -10.57 6.13
CA GLN A 213 -11.71 -9.26 6.54
C GLN A 213 -10.54 -8.83 5.67
N LEU A 214 -10.60 -7.61 5.15
CA LEU A 214 -9.54 -6.99 4.40
C LEU A 214 -8.86 -5.94 5.30
N PRO A 215 -7.54 -6.00 5.52
CA PRO A 215 -6.83 -4.95 6.21
C PRO A 215 -7.03 -3.59 5.54
N ASP A 216 -7.14 -2.53 6.35
CA ASP A 216 -7.26 -1.16 5.86
C ASP A 216 -5.92 -0.42 5.91
N TRP A 217 -5.57 0.24 4.81
CA TRP A 217 -4.60 1.32 4.74
C TRP A 217 -5.37 2.60 4.43
N VAL A 218 -5.49 3.47 5.43
CA VAL A 218 -6.29 4.69 5.31
C VAL A 218 -5.53 5.75 4.54
N ALA A 219 -6.08 6.16 3.41
CA ALA A 219 -5.52 7.22 2.56
C ALA A 219 -5.49 8.57 3.29
N GLY A 220 -4.44 9.36 3.06
CA GLY A 220 -4.22 10.62 3.76
C GLY A 220 -3.29 11.57 3.04
N THR A 221 -3.47 11.77 1.74
CA THR A 221 -2.62 12.59 0.87
C THR A 221 -2.32 13.98 1.41
N ASP A 222 -3.24 14.60 2.15
CA ASP A 222 -3.07 15.90 2.79
C ASP A 222 -3.13 15.83 4.33
N ALA A 223 -3.13 14.61 4.90
CA ALA A 223 -3.24 14.44 6.34
C ALA A 223 -1.94 14.81 7.05
N THR A 224 -2.06 15.33 8.26
CA THR A 224 -0.95 15.49 9.20
C THR A 224 -0.70 14.18 9.96
N LEU A 225 0.45 14.05 10.59
CA LEU A 225 0.75 12.91 11.48
C LEU A 225 -0.30 12.75 12.59
N THR A 226 -0.82 13.86 13.14
CA THR A 226 -1.90 13.82 14.14
C THR A 226 -3.18 13.21 13.57
N GLN A 227 -3.55 13.57 12.34
CA GLN A 227 -4.70 12.97 11.66
C GLN A 227 -4.46 11.50 11.33
N ALA A 228 -3.23 11.10 10.94
CA ALA A 228 -2.90 9.69 10.76
C ALA A 228 -3.10 8.86 12.03
N HIS A 229 -2.69 9.38 13.21
CA HIS A 229 -3.00 8.74 14.48
C HIS A 229 -4.50 8.61 14.74
N GLN A 230 -5.29 9.63 14.40
CA GLN A 230 -6.76 9.56 14.49
C GLN A 230 -7.34 8.53 13.51
N ASN A 231 -6.81 8.48 12.29
CA ASN A 231 -7.22 7.51 11.28
C ASN A 231 -6.92 6.07 11.71
N CYS A 232 -5.82 5.82 12.39
CA CYS A 232 -5.54 4.51 13.00
C CYS A 232 -6.61 4.05 14.00
N THR A 233 -7.32 5.00 14.61
CA THR A 233 -8.35 4.68 15.61
C THR A 233 -9.75 4.60 15.02
N ASN A 234 -10.06 5.53 14.09
CA ASN A 234 -11.43 5.79 13.64
C ASN A 234 -11.61 5.67 12.12
N GLY A 235 -10.54 5.48 11.35
CA GLY A 235 -10.56 5.54 9.89
C GLY A 235 -10.95 4.24 9.20
N GLY A 236 -11.17 3.15 9.93
CA GLY A 236 -11.49 1.84 9.35
C GLY A 236 -12.78 1.84 8.52
N PHE A 237 -12.78 1.13 7.40
CA PHE A 237 -13.91 1.12 6.46
C PHE A 237 -14.28 -0.29 5.96
N THR A 238 -13.41 -1.30 6.13
CA THR A 238 -13.71 -2.70 5.76
C THR A 238 -14.28 -3.52 6.92
N GLY A 239 -14.43 -2.93 8.10
CA GLY A 239 -14.93 -3.62 9.30
C GLY A 239 -13.84 -4.14 10.23
N VAL A 240 -12.57 -3.82 9.94
CA VAL A 240 -11.42 -4.10 10.81
C VAL A 240 -10.71 -2.81 11.21
N ALA A 241 -9.88 -2.89 12.24
CA ALA A 241 -9.04 -1.76 12.61
C ALA A 241 -7.97 -1.51 11.53
N PRO A 242 -7.67 -0.24 11.20
CA PRO A 242 -6.65 0.09 10.24
C PRO A 242 -5.28 -0.48 10.59
N THR A 243 -4.57 -0.96 9.59
CA THR A 243 -3.20 -1.45 9.71
C THR A 243 -2.19 -0.33 9.46
N LEU A 244 -2.51 0.55 8.51
CA LEU A 244 -1.71 1.69 8.10
C LEU A 244 -2.57 2.94 7.97
N ALA A 245 -1.97 4.11 8.17
CA ALA A 245 -2.56 5.41 7.88
C ALA A 245 -1.53 6.30 7.22
N GLN A 246 -1.85 6.81 6.02
CA GLN A 246 -0.99 7.70 5.26
C GLN A 246 -1.11 9.14 5.79
N TYR A 247 -0.01 9.90 5.65
CA TYR A 247 0.07 11.32 5.93
C TYR A 247 1.15 11.98 5.08
N ARG A 248 1.24 13.31 5.11
CA ARG A 248 2.17 14.05 4.26
C ARG A 248 3.37 14.58 5.03
N ILE A 249 4.58 14.41 4.48
CA ILE A 249 5.81 15.07 4.91
C ILE A 249 6.43 15.80 3.71
N GLY A 250 6.20 17.10 3.63
CA GLY A 250 6.65 17.89 2.46
C GLY A 250 5.96 17.42 1.18
N GLN A 251 6.71 16.86 0.25
CA GLN A 251 6.19 16.28 -0.99
C GLN A 251 6.12 14.75 -0.97
N LEU A 252 6.39 14.13 0.16
CA LEU A 252 6.44 12.68 0.31
C LEU A 252 5.18 12.17 0.99
N ASP A 253 4.69 11.05 0.51
CA ASP A 253 3.65 10.26 1.14
C ASP A 253 4.29 9.35 2.19
N ALA A 254 3.93 9.61 3.43
CA ALA A 254 4.48 8.95 4.61
C ALA A 254 3.42 8.06 5.26
N ASP A 255 3.85 6.96 5.88
CA ASP A 255 2.96 5.97 6.45
C ASP A 255 3.24 5.72 7.91
N LEU A 256 2.17 5.77 8.68
CA LEU A 256 2.12 5.38 10.07
C LEU A 256 1.60 3.94 10.19
N ARG A 257 2.36 3.07 10.84
CA ARG A 257 1.84 1.77 11.28
C ARG A 257 0.93 1.97 12.48
N CYS A 258 -0.31 1.51 12.37
CA CYS A 258 -1.26 1.57 13.46
C CYS A 258 -0.88 0.57 14.56
N THR A 259 -0.65 1.07 15.78
CA THR A 259 -0.30 0.24 16.95
C THR A 259 -1.55 -0.44 17.50
N GLY A 260 -1.46 -1.71 17.85
CA GLY A 260 -2.56 -2.51 18.40
C GLY A 260 -3.24 -3.44 17.41
N THR A 261 -2.99 -3.31 16.12
CA THR A 261 -3.34 -4.34 15.15
C THR A 261 -2.20 -5.36 15.06
N PRO A 262 -2.45 -6.67 15.22
CA PRO A 262 -1.49 -7.67 14.80
C PRO A 262 -1.14 -7.36 13.33
N GLY A 263 0.15 -7.23 13.03
CA GLY A 263 0.56 -7.21 11.63
C GLY A 263 -0.01 -8.46 10.96
N PRO A 264 -0.29 -8.43 9.65
CA PRO A 264 -0.69 -9.63 8.95
C PRO A 264 0.32 -10.73 9.27
N SER A 265 -0.16 -11.82 9.86
CA SER A 265 0.67 -13.00 10.09
C SER A 265 1.16 -13.52 8.75
N PRO A 266 2.42 -13.96 8.63
CA PRO A 266 2.98 -14.51 7.40
C PRO A 266 2.22 -15.73 6.93
#